data_5eccc0b6c3ce1d0743bd20a62a52547b
#
_entry.id   5eccc0b6c3ce1d0743bd20a62a52547b
#
_cell.length_a   1.000
_cell.length_b   1.000
_cell.length_c   1.000
_cell.angle_alpha   90.00
_cell.angle_beta   90.00
_cell.angle_gamma   90.00
#
_symmetry.space_group_name_H-M   'P 1'
#
loop_
_entity.id
_entity.type
_entity.pdbx_description
1 polymer ?
#
loop_
_entity_poly.entity_id
_entity_poly.type
_entity_poly.pdbx_seq_one_letter_code
_entity_poly.pdbx_strand_id
1 'polypeptide(L)'
;QRIDLVEIDERVVRLCQRYLPQTAAVFEHEPRLKLHFADGVEFIKNTPEGTYDLILVDSTDPVGPGEGLFTHEFYRNCYRALTANGILINQHESPYYPRDAREMKRAHQKIKATFPVARVYQFFMPTYPSGHWLFGFAAKTLDPVAGFKPKQWEQYKLKTRYYNTGLHTASFALPTYVQELLAEEA
;
A
#
# COMPACT_ATOMS: atom_id res chain seq x y z
N GLN A 1 10.42 17.73 -0.60
CA GLN A 1 9.50 16.59 -0.61
C GLN A 1 8.27 16.98 0.23
N ARG A 2 7.12 16.48 -0.12
CA ARG A 2 5.83 16.71 0.54
C ARG A 2 5.20 15.36 0.85
N ILE A 3 4.49 15.27 1.95
CA ILE A 3 3.71 14.10 2.38
C ILE A 3 2.28 14.58 2.64
N ASP A 4 1.31 14.04 1.93
CA ASP A 4 -0.10 14.25 2.21
C ASP A 4 -0.65 12.99 2.89
N LEU A 5 -1.16 13.12 4.11
CA LEU A 5 -1.87 12.07 4.82
C LEU A 5 -3.36 12.42 4.80
N VAL A 6 -4.15 11.50 4.29
CA VAL A 6 -5.60 11.69 4.13
C VAL A 6 -6.31 10.69 5.04
N GLU A 7 -7.07 11.20 6.00
CA GLU A 7 -7.84 10.44 6.98
C GLU A 7 -9.28 10.95 7.00
N ILE A 8 -10.24 10.07 6.86
CA ILE A 8 -11.66 10.46 6.81
C ILE A 8 -12.22 10.81 8.19
N ASP A 9 -11.70 10.20 9.26
CA ASP A 9 -12.15 10.43 10.63
C ASP A 9 -11.09 11.16 11.46
N GLU A 10 -11.28 12.46 11.65
CA GLU A 10 -10.39 13.27 12.50
C GLU A 10 -10.19 12.70 13.91
N ARG A 11 -11.17 11.97 14.44
CA ARG A 11 -11.08 11.38 15.79
C ARG A 11 -9.96 10.34 15.87
N VAL A 12 -9.69 9.61 14.78
CA VAL A 12 -8.57 8.64 14.74
C VAL A 12 -7.26 9.37 15.03
N VAL A 13 -7.00 10.48 14.35
CA VAL A 13 -5.78 11.27 14.58
C VAL A 13 -5.72 11.81 16.01
N ARG A 14 -6.83 12.36 16.52
CA ARG A 14 -6.88 12.89 17.89
C ARG A 14 -6.65 11.81 18.95
N LEU A 15 -7.21 10.63 18.76
CA LEU A 15 -6.98 9.49 19.64
C LEU A 15 -5.53 9.00 19.57
N CYS A 16 -4.95 8.93 18.38
CA CYS A 16 -3.53 8.58 18.22
C CYS A 16 -2.61 9.60 18.94
N GLN A 17 -2.88 10.89 18.81
CA GLN A 17 -2.12 11.93 19.55
C GLN A 17 -2.21 11.74 21.06
N ARG A 18 -3.37 11.35 21.57
CA ARG A 18 -3.60 11.17 22.99
C ARG A 18 -3.01 9.87 23.56
N TYR A 19 -3.16 8.76 22.85
CA TYR A 19 -2.88 7.42 23.38
C TYR A 19 -1.64 6.76 22.76
N LEU A 20 -1.19 7.24 21.62
CA LEU A 20 0.00 6.76 20.91
C LEU A 20 0.98 7.91 20.61
N PRO A 21 1.37 8.71 21.63
CA PRO A 21 2.10 9.96 21.41
C PRO A 21 3.43 9.78 20.68
N GLN A 22 4.11 8.65 20.87
CA GLN A 22 5.39 8.39 20.19
C GLN A 22 5.21 8.21 18.67
N THR A 23 4.14 7.54 18.25
CA THR A 23 3.82 7.33 16.83
C THR A 23 3.21 8.61 16.23
N ALA A 24 2.34 9.26 16.97
CA ALA A 24 1.61 10.44 16.50
C ALA A 24 2.42 11.75 16.54
N ALA A 25 3.63 11.74 17.11
CA ALA A 25 4.52 12.92 17.15
C ALA A 25 4.79 13.50 15.74
N VAL A 26 4.74 12.66 14.69
CA VAL A 26 4.90 13.08 13.29
C VAL A 26 3.86 14.12 12.87
N PHE A 27 2.65 14.09 13.42
CA PHE A 27 1.59 15.05 13.08
C PHE A 27 1.91 16.48 13.49
N GLU A 28 2.75 16.66 14.49
CA GLU A 28 3.11 17.97 15.05
C GLU A 28 4.53 18.42 14.64
N HIS A 29 5.42 17.46 14.39
CA HIS A 29 6.84 17.74 14.27
C HIS A 29 7.43 17.52 12.87
N GLU A 30 6.66 16.94 11.91
CA GLU A 30 7.14 16.72 10.56
C GLU A 30 6.67 17.84 9.61
N PRO A 31 7.53 18.81 9.26
CA PRO A 31 7.13 19.98 8.47
C PRO A 31 6.74 19.66 7.02
N ARG A 32 7.09 18.47 6.54
CA ARG A 32 6.72 18.01 5.20
C ARG A 32 5.32 17.41 5.14
N LEU A 33 4.77 17.04 6.31
CA LEU A 33 3.46 16.40 6.42
C LEU A 33 2.35 17.43 6.38
N LYS A 34 1.41 17.24 5.46
CA LYS A 34 0.12 17.91 5.46
C LYS A 34 -0.98 16.90 5.73
N LEU A 35 -1.72 17.12 6.81
CA LEU A 35 -2.84 16.30 7.21
C LEU A 35 -4.12 16.84 6.57
N HIS A 36 -4.91 15.96 5.96
CA HIS A 36 -6.20 16.26 5.34
C HIS A 36 -7.28 15.39 5.97
N PHE A 37 -8.32 16.02 6.50
CA PHE A 37 -9.52 15.31 6.93
C PHE A 37 -10.51 15.26 5.78
N ALA A 38 -10.46 14.19 5.00
CA ALA A 38 -11.21 14.05 3.76
C ALA A 38 -11.39 12.59 3.35
N ASP A 39 -12.35 12.34 2.47
CA ASP A 39 -12.49 11.06 1.79
C ASP A 39 -11.32 10.84 0.81
N GLY A 40 -10.57 9.75 1.00
CA GLY A 40 -9.42 9.40 0.17
C GLY A 40 -9.78 9.15 -1.29
N VAL A 41 -11.00 8.66 -1.58
CA VAL A 41 -11.49 8.43 -2.94
C VAL A 41 -11.66 9.76 -3.68
N GLU A 42 -12.35 10.71 -3.05
CA GLU A 42 -12.55 12.04 -3.62
C GLU A 42 -11.24 12.84 -3.67
N PHE A 43 -10.37 12.66 -2.70
CA PHE A 43 -9.07 13.31 -2.67
C PHE A 43 -8.23 12.92 -3.89
N ILE A 44 -8.06 11.61 -4.16
CA ILE A 44 -7.26 11.14 -5.28
C ILE A 44 -7.91 11.45 -6.64
N LYS A 45 -9.25 11.43 -6.71
CA LYS A 45 -10.01 11.82 -7.90
C LYS A 45 -9.75 13.27 -8.33
N ASN A 46 -9.61 14.17 -7.36
CA ASN A 46 -9.35 15.59 -7.60
C ASN A 46 -7.85 15.94 -7.66
N THR A 47 -6.97 14.96 -7.44
CA THR A 47 -5.51 15.16 -7.53
C THR A 47 -5.08 15.33 -8.98
N PRO A 48 -4.24 16.34 -9.31
CA PRO A 48 -3.69 16.50 -10.66
C PRO A 48 -2.86 15.29 -11.11
N GLU A 49 -2.72 15.12 -12.41
CA GLU A 49 -1.89 14.07 -13.01
C GLU A 49 -0.40 14.24 -12.60
N GLY A 50 0.27 13.11 -12.35
CA GLY A 50 1.70 13.12 -12.09
C GLY A 50 2.13 13.83 -10.79
N THR A 51 1.26 13.87 -9.78
CA THR A 51 1.52 14.59 -8.52
C THR A 51 2.41 13.80 -7.56
N TYR A 52 2.21 12.47 -7.46
CA TYR A 52 2.84 11.64 -6.44
C TYR A 52 3.85 10.65 -7.00
N ASP A 53 4.97 10.50 -6.30
CA ASP A 53 5.94 9.44 -6.56
C ASP A 53 5.56 8.14 -5.83
N LEU A 54 4.80 8.24 -4.75
CA LEU A 54 4.36 7.10 -3.95
C LEU A 54 2.94 7.36 -3.41
N ILE A 55 2.08 6.37 -3.57
CA ILE A 55 0.76 6.31 -2.94
C ILE A 55 0.74 5.07 -2.07
N LEU A 56 0.46 5.24 -0.78
CA LEU A 56 0.25 4.14 0.17
C LEU A 56 -1.22 4.11 0.56
N VAL A 57 -1.87 2.99 0.32
CA VAL A 57 -3.27 2.75 0.71
C VAL A 57 -3.26 1.73 1.84
N ASP A 58 -3.38 2.23 3.06
CA ASP A 58 -3.57 1.44 4.26
C ASP A 58 -5.01 1.67 4.73
N SER A 59 -5.89 0.78 4.35
CA SER A 59 -7.33 0.90 4.56
C SER A 59 -7.85 -0.22 5.45
N THR A 60 -9.09 -0.08 5.92
CA THR A 60 -9.87 -1.20 6.45
C THR A 60 -10.15 -2.22 5.34
N ASP A 61 -10.66 -3.39 5.73
CA ASP A 61 -11.16 -4.40 4.80
C ASP A 61 -12.10 -3.77 3.75
N PRO A 62 -12.24 -4.36 2.55
CA PRO A 62 -13.07 -3.83 1.47
C PRO A 62 -14.57 -3.98 1.75
N VAL A 63 -15.00 -3.50 2.90
CA VAL A 63 -16.38 -3.54 3.40
C VAL A 63 -16.79 -2.16 3.92
N GLY A 64 -18.00 -1.71 3.60
CA GLY A 64 -18.55 -0.44 4.08
C GLY A 64 -17.76 0.78 3.55
N PRO A 65 -17.34 1.72 4.41
CA PRO A 65 -16.65 2.94 3.95
C PRO A 65 -15.37 2.71 3.16
N GLY A 66 -14.71 1.56 3.36
CA GLY A 66 -13.47 1.19 2.66
C GLY A 66 -13.68 0.71 1.22
N GLU A 67 -14.88 0.30 0.82
CA GLU A 67 -15.14 -0.31 -0.51
C GLU A 67 -14.69 0.58 -1.68
N GLY A 68 -14.82 1.89 -1.53
CA GLY A 68 -14.44 2.86 -2.56
C GLY A 68 -12.96 2.78 -2.94
N LEU A 69 -12.09 2.41 -2.01
CA LEU A 69 -10.64 2.29 -2.20
C LEU A 69 -10.21 1.03 -2.98
N PHE A 70 -11.15 0.16 -3.31
CA PHE A 70 -10.91 -1.09 -4.06
C PHE A 70 -11.62 -1.12 -5.42
N THR A 71 -12.06 0.03 -5.93
CA THR A 71 -12.74 0.13 -7.22
C THR A 71 -11.76 0.30 -8.39
N HIS A 72 -12.17 -0.09 -9.61
CA HIS A 72 -11.41 0.21 -10.82
C HIS A 72 -11.20 1.73 -11.02
N GLU A 73 -12.20 2.54 -10.66
CA GLU A 73 -12.10 3.99 -10.76
C GLU A 73 -11.02 4.54 -9.84
N PHE A 74 -10.97 4.07 -8.59
CA PHE A 74 -9.94 4.46 -7.63
C PHE A 74 -8.53 4.14 -8.15
N TYR A 75 -8.30 2.91 -8.63
CA TYR A 75 -6.98 2.53 -9.15
C TYR A 75 -6.60 3.33 -10.41
N ARG A 76 -7.55 3.66 -11.30
CA ARG A 76 -7.28 4.57 -12.44
C ARG A 76 -6.92 5.97 -11.98
N ASN A 77 -7.59 6.49 -10.95
CA ASN A 77 -7.26 7.79 -10.38
C ASN A 77 -5.87 7.78 -9.71
N CYS A 78 -5.51 6.71 -8.99
CA CYS A 78 -4.16 6.52 -8.48
C CYS A 78 -3.12 6.47 -9.62
N TYR A 79 -3.39 5.69 -10.67
CA TYR A 79 -2.51 5.61 -11.84
C TYR A 79 -2.27 6.99 -12.47
N ARG A 80 -3.33 7.78 -12.68
CA ARG A 80 -3.24 9.14 -13.22
C ARG A 80 -2.44 10.07 -12.29
N ALA A 81 -2.70 10.02 -10.99
CA ALA A 81 -2.04 10.88 -10.01
C ALA A 81 -0.55 10.54 -9.78
N LEU A 82 -0.12 9.33 -10.12
CA LEU A 82 1.28 8.91 -10.04
C LEU A 82 2.12 9.51 -11.16
N THR A 83 3.36 9.89 -10.82
CA THR A 83 4.42 10.22 -11.79
C THR A 83 4.75 9.02 -12.69
N ALA A 84 5.57 9.21 -13.73
CA ALA A 84 5.98 8.14 -14.64
C ALA A 84 6.69 6.97 -13.92
N ASN A 85 7.43 7.26 -12.85
CA ASN A 85 8.11 6.28 -12.01
C ASN A 85 7.40 6.04 -10.67
N GLY A 86 6.14 6.47 -10.56
CA GLY A 86 5.39 6.39 -9.32
C GLY A 86 4.95 4.95 -9.00
N ILE A 87 4.80 4.70 -7.71
CA ILE A 87 4.46 3.40 -7.13
C ILE A 87 3.18 3.52 -6.30
N LEU A 88 2.28 2.58 -6.46
CA LEU A 88 1.15 2.34 -5.56
C LEU A 88 1.45 1.09 -4.73
N ILE A 89 1.28 1.21 -3.42
CA ILE A 89 1.22 0.07 -2.49
C ILE A 89 -0.15 0.10 -1.85
N ASN A 90 -0.84 -1.04 -1.85
CA ASN A 90 -2.09 -1.16 -1.12
C ASN A 90 -2.10 -2.41 -0.25
N GLN A 91 -2.76 -2.32 0.88
CA GLN A 91 -3.03 -3.49 1.69
C GLN A 91 -3.85 -4.49 0.86
N HIS A 92 -3.35 -5.73 0.79
CA HIS A 92 -4.13 -6.90 0.41
C HIS A 92 -4.50 -7.64 1.69
N GLU A 93 -5.36 -8.63 1.60
CA GLU A 93 -5.78 -9.42 2.75
C GLU A 93 -4.82 -10.60 3.02
N SER A 94 -5.17 -11.41 4.02
CA SER A 94 -4.54 -12.71 4.22
C SER A 94 -4.91 -13.67 3.07
N PRO A 95 -3.94 -14.39 2.48
CA PRO A 95 -4.25 -15.42 1.49
C PRO A 95 -4.79 -16.71 2.11
N TYR A 96 -4.78 -16.81 3.45
CA TYR A 96 -5.06 -18.05 4.17
C TYR A 96 -6.55 -18.33 4.34
N TYR A 97 -7.37 -17.30 4.60
CA TYR A 97 -8.80 -17.47 4.80
C TYR A 97 -9.58 -17.26 3.49
N PRO A 98 -10.56 -18.15 3.17
CA PRO A 98 -11.25 -18.08 1.87
C PRO A 98 -11.96 -16.76 1.57
N ARG A 99 -12.46 -16.06 2.60
CA ARG A 99 -13.08 -14.75 2.44
C ARG A 99 -12.04 -13.70 2.03
N ASP A 100 -10.97 -13.63 2.78
CA ASP A 100 -9.91 -12.64 2.61
C ASP A 100 -9.16 -12.89 1.28
N ALA A 101 -8.89 -14.16 0.96
CA ALA A 101 -8.29 -14.57 -0.31
C ALA A 101 -9.13 -14.14 -1.54
N ARG A 102 -10.46 -14.16 -1.45
CA ARG A 102 -11.33 -13.67 -2.53
C ARG A 102 -11.19 -12.16 -2.72
N GLU A 103 -11.18 -11.39 -1.63
CA GLU A 103 -11.04 -9.94 -1.72
C GLU A 103 -9.63 -9.55 -2.22
N MET A 104 -8.60 -10.24 -1.76
CA MET A 104 -7.23 -10.10 -2.28
C MET A 104 -7.17 -10.33 -3.78
N LYS A 105 -7.77 -11.42 -4.30
CA LYS A 105 -7.85 -11.71 -5.73
C LYS A 105 -8.52 -10.58 -6.51
N ARG A 106 -9.70 -10.15 -6.06
CA ARG A 106 -10.47 -9.07 -6.69
C ARG A 106 -9.69 -7.77 -6.78
N ALA A 107 -9.03 -7.39 -5.68
CA ALA A 107 -8.19 -6.20 -5.64
C ALA A 107 -7.01 -6.32 -6.60
N HIS A 108 -6.30 -7.46 -6.57
CA HIS A 108 -5.16 -7.70 -7.43
C HIS A 108 -5.53 -7.68 -8.92
N GLN A 109 -6.65 -8.26 -9.32
CA GLN A 109 -7.11 -8.24 -10.71
C GLN A 109 -7.43 -6.83 -11.21
N LYS A 110 -8.07 -6.00 -10.38
CA LYS A 110 -8.33 -4.60 -10.72
C LYS A 110 -7.02 -3.81 -10.90
N ILE A 111 -6.02 -4.09 -10.07
CA ILE A 111 -4.69 -3.51 -10.19
C ILE A 111 -4.02 -3.97 -11.48
N LYS A 112 -4.01 -5.28 -11.78
CA LYS A 112 -3.48 -5.84 -13.04
C LYS A 112 -4.13 -5.25 -14.28
N ALA A 113 -5.42 -4.98 -14.23
CA ALA A 113 -6.14 -4.35 -15.34
C ALA A 113 -5.79 -2.86 -15.54
N THR A 114 -5.16 -2.24 -14.54
CA THR A 114 -4.87 -0.80 -14.56
C THR A 114 -3.38 -0.50 -14.73
N PHE A 115 -2.51 -1.29 -14.12
CA PHE A 115 -1.06 -1.04 -14.07
C PHE A 115 -0.28 -2.06 -14.90
N PRO A 116 0.70 -1.62 -15.71
CA PRO A 116 1.56 -2.52 -16.47
C PRO A 116 2.41 -3.45 -15.58
N VAL A 117 2.82 -2.97 -14.41
CA VAL A 117 3.52 -3.76 -13.39
C VAL A 117 2.62 -3.92 -12.20
N ALA A 118 2.22 -5.16 -11.91
CA ALA A 118 1.44 -5.55 -10.75
C ALA A 118 2.08 -6.77 -10.10
N ARG A 119 2.50 -6.63 -8.85
CA ARG A 119 3.14 -7.67 -8.05
C ARG A 119 2.46 -7.77 -6.69
N VAL A 120 2.66 -8.88 -6.02
CA VAL A 120 2.24 -9.08 -4.63
C VAL A 120 3.47 -9.46 -3.81
N TYR A 121 3.57 -8.94 -2.61
CA TYR A 121 4.60 -9.35 -1.66
C TYR A 121 4.00 -9.65 -0.29
N GLN A 122 4.67 -10.51 0.43
CA GLN A 122 4.24 -11.01 1.72
C GLN A 122 5.03 -10.39 2.87
N PHE A 123 4.37 -10.32 4.02
CA PHE A 123 5.01 -9.92 5.27
C PHE A 123 4.34 -10.63 6.46
N PHE A 124 5.03 -10.59 7.60
CA PHE A 124 4.53 -11.19 8.83
C PHE A 124 3.88 -10.13 9.71
N MET A 125 2.62 -10.36 10.05
CA MET A 125 1.83 -9.49 10.92
C MET A 125 1.29 -10.30 12.11
N PRO A 126 2.06 -10.43 13.21
CA PRO A 126 1.72 -11.34 14.31
C PRO A 126 0.44 -10.95 15.07
N THR A 127 -0.05 -9.74 14.91
CA THR A 127 -1.30 -9.27 15.54
C THR A 127 -2.56 -9.66 14.78
N TYR A 128 -2.42 -10.13 13.54
CA TYR A 128 -3.55 -10.58 12.72
C TYR A 128 -3.63 -12.11 12.69
N PRO A 129 -4.84 -12.69 12.59
CA PRO A 129 -5.00 -14.13 12.39
C PRO A 129 -4.16 -14.61 11.21
N SER A 130 -3.64 -15.83 11.27
CA SER A 130 -2.65 -16.43 10.38
C SER A 130 -1.23 -15.86 10.45
N GLY A 131 -1.03 -14.62 10.85
CA GLY A 131 0.28 -13.96 10.80
C GLY A 131 0.86 -13.73 9.40
N HIS A 132 0.20 -14.23 8.35
CA HIS A 132 0.60 -14.10 6.95
C HIS A 132 -0.29 -13.09 6.23
N TRP A 133 0.30 -11.99 5.79
CA TRP A 133 -0.40 -10.88 5.16
C TRP A 133 0.27 -10.46 3.87
N LEU A 134 -0.48 -9.84 2.97
CA LEU A 134 0.01 -9.45 1.66
C LEU A 134 -0.17 -7.95 1.42
N PHE A 135 0.73 -7.41 0.59
CA PHE A 135 0.59 -6.11 -0.04
C PHE A 135 0.61 -6.23 -1.57
N GLY A 136 -0.22 -5.46 -2.23
CA GLY A 136 -0.13 -5.21 -3.66
C GLY A 136 0.90 -4.12 -3.96
N PHE A 137 1.74 -4.36 -4.94
CA PHE A 137 2.68 -3.41 -5.52
C PHE A 137 2.26 -3.15 -6.96
N ALA A 138 2.08 -1.89 -7.31
CA ALA A 138 1.75 -1.50 -8.69
C ALA A 138 2.60 -0.31 -9.14
N ALA A 139 3.04 -0.33 -10.39
CA ALA A 139 3.84 0.74 -10.98
C ALA A 139 3.60 0.86 -12.48
N LYS A 140 3.96 2.03 -13.05
CA LYS A 140 3.91 2.23 -14.51
C LYS A 140 5.05 1.54 -15.21
N THR A 141 6.24 1.52 -14.61
CA THR A 141 7.48 1.05 -15.25
C THR A 141 8.39 0.24 -14.34
N LEU A 142 8.36 0.48 -13.02
CA LEU A 142 9.32 -0.11 -12.08
C LEU A 142 8.92 -1.52 -11.67
N ASP A 143 9.77 -2.51 -11.93
CA ASP A 143 9.66 -3.83 -11.31
C ASP A 143 10.37 -3.82 -9.95
N PRO A 144 9.73 -4.26 -8.86
CA PRO A 144 10.28 -4.15 -7.51
C PRO A 144 11.49 -5.06 -7.26
N VAL A 145 11.65 -6.12 -8.03
CA VAL A 145 12.77 -7.05 -7.88
C VAL A 145 13.89 -6.71 -8.86
N ALA A 146 13.58 -6.60 -10.16
CA ALA A 146 14.57 -6.29 -11.18
C ALA A 146 15.11 -4.84 -11.07
N GLY A 147 14.27 -3.92 -10.61
CA GLY A 147 14.63 -2.51 -10.40
C GLY A 147 15.27 -2.22 -9.04
N PHE A 148 15.38 -3.20 -8.15
CA PHE A 148 15.89 -3.01 -6.81
C PHE A 148 17.39 -2.68 -6.79
N LYS A 149 17.77 -1.68 -5.99
CA LYS A 149 19.14 -1.16 -5.89
C LYS A 149 19.67 -1.31 -4.45
N PRO A 150 20.09 -2.53 -4.04
CA PRO A 150 20.50 -2.80 -2.66
C PRO A 150 21.65 -1.92 -2.18
N LYS A 151 22.67 -1.66 -3.04
CA LYS A 151 23.79 -0.78 -2.71
C LYS A 151 23.36 0.66 -2.42
N GLN A 152 22.33 1.16 -3.10
CA GLN A 152 21.79 2.49 -2.85
C GLN A 152 21.06 2.53 -1.51
N TRP A 153 20.31 1.48 -1.15
CA TRP A 153 19.68 1.35 0.16
C TRP A 153 20.73 1.40 1.28
N GLU A 154 21.81 0.64 1.15
CA GLU A 154 22.90 0.57 2.14
C GLU A 154 23.55 1.94 2.39
N GLN A 155 23.64 2.80 1.36
CA GLN A 155 24.17 4.17 1.49
C GLN A 155 23.35 5.07 2.40
N TYR A 156 22.05 4.83 2.54
CA TYR A 156 21.19 5.61 3.44
C TYR A 156 21.47 5.33 4.92
N LYS A 157 22.13 4.23 5.26
CA LYS A 157 22.47 3.81 6.65
C LYS A 157 21.29 3.86 7.62
N LEU A 158 20.09 3.55 7.11
CA LEU A 158 18.88 3.54 7.91
C LEU A 158 18.88 2.35 8.88
N LYS A 159 18.56 2.62 10.15
CA LYS A 159 18.40 1.57 11.17
C LYS A 159 16.97 1.02 11.09
N THR A 160 16.80 -0.12 10.46
CA THR A 160 15.52 -0.83 10.38
C THR A 160 15.59 -2.12 11.18
N ARG A 161 14.49 -2.50 11.86
CA ARG A 161 14.42 -3.74 12.65
C ARG A 161 13.81 -4.89 11.87
N TYR A 162 12.95 -4.61 10.93
CA TYR A 162 12.27 -5.60 10.10
C TYR A 162 12.89 -5.70 8.70
N TYR A 163 13.02 -4.59 8.01
CA TYR A 163 13.48 -4.55 6.62
C TYR A 163 14.99 -4.71 6.51
N ASN A 164 15.41 -5.50 5.51
CA ASN A 164 16.77 -5.56 4.98
C ASN A 164 16.74 -5.94 3.49
N THR A 165 17.87 -5.83 2.80
CA THR A 165 17.94 -6.08 1.35
C THR A 165 17.64 -7.52 0.95
N GLY A 166 17.96 -8.50 1.80
CA GLY A 166 17.60 -9.91 1.59
C GLY A 166 16.08 -10.13 1.72
N LEU A 167 15.47 -9.54 2.75
CA LEU A 167 14.03 -9.62 2.96
C LEU A 167 13.26 -8.97 1.80
N HIS A 168 13.78 -7.88 1.24
CA HIS A 168 13.15 -7.22 0.09
C HIS A 168 12.85 -8.21 -1.04
N THR A 169 13.87 -8.93 -1.50
CA THR A 169 13.72 -9.91 -2.58
C THR A 169 12.90 -11.12 -2.14
N ALA A 170 13.14 -11.62 -0.92
CA ALA A 170 12.45 -12.78 -0.38
C ALA A 170 10.94 -12.55 -0.20
N SER A 171 10.49 -11.34 0.09
CA SER A 171 9.07 -11.04 0.28
C SER A 171 8.25 -11.23 -1.01
N PHE A 172 8.87 -11.15 -2.19
CA PHE A 172 8.23 -11.41 -3.48
C PHE A 172 8.24 -12.89 -3.88
N ALA A 173 8.93 -13.76 -3.15
CA ALA A 173 8.91 -15.21 -3.32
C ALA A 173 7.70 -15.82 -2.60
N LEU A 174 6.55 -15.81 -3.26
CA LEU A 174 5.28 -16.25 -2.68
C LEU A 174 5.19 -17.79 -2.61
N PRO A 175 4.52 -18.35 -1.59
CA PRO A 175 4.16 -19.77 -1.55
C PRO A 175 3.35 -20.18 -2.78
N THR A 176 3.47 -21.45 -3.21
CA THR A 176 2.79 -21.99 -4.40
C THR A 176 1.29 -21.74 -4.35
N TYR A 177 0.62 -22.02 -3.23
CA TYR A 177 -0.82 -21.82 -3.10
C TYR A 177 -1.25 -20.34 -3.29
N VAL A 178 -0.40 -19.38 -2.89
CA VAL A 178 -0.67 -17.95 -3.13
C VAL A 178 -0.53 -17.62 -4.61
N GLN A 179 0.48 -18.19 -5.28
CA GLN A 179 0.65 -18.03 -6.73
C GLN A 179 -0.54 -18.59 -7.50
N GLU A 180 -1.04 -19.76 -7.10
CA GLU A 180 -2.24 -20.39 -7.66
C GLU A 180 -3.47 -19.49 -7.49
N LEU A 181 -3.72 -18.98 -6.27
CA LEU A 181 -4.81 -18.05 -5.99
C LEU A 181 -4.75 -16.78 -6.85
N LEU A 182 -3.57 -16.24 -7.10
CA LEU A 182 -3.38 -15.03 -7.91
C LEU A 182 -3.49 -15.31 -9.43
N ALA A 183 -3.28 -16.55 -9.87
CA ALA A 183 -3.41 -16.97 -11.25
C ALA A 183 -4.87 -17.26 -11.66
N GLU A 184 -5.71 -17.65 -10.71
CA GLU A 184 -7.13 -17.92 -10.98
C GLU A 184 -7.88 -16.62 -11.36
N GLU A 185 -8.78 -16.71 -12.32
CA GLU A 185 -9.77 -15.67 -12.61
C GLU A 185 -10.80 -15.58 -11.45
N ALA A 186 -11.30 -14.37 -11.13
CA ALA A 186 -12.28 -14.17 -10.06
C ALA A 186 -13.70 -14.40 -10.53
#